data_2ba37508aeff16a17086c5af85d6c32b
#
_entry.id   2ba37508aeff16a17086c5af85d6c32b
#
_cell.length_a   1.000
_cell.length_b   1.000
_cell.length_c   1.000
_cell.angle_alpha   90.00
_cell.angle_beta   90.00
_cell.angle_gamma   90.00
#
_symmetry.space_group_name_H-M   'P 1'
#
loop_
_entity.id
_entity.type
_entity.pdbx_description
1 polymer ?
#
loop_
_entity_poly.entity_id
_entity_poly.type
_entity_poly.pdbx_seq_one_letter_code
_entity_poly.pdbx_strand_id
1 'polypeptide(L)'
;PAGFPDLILSGGASAALNLRDRKLEQLRVKLDSLNAIDSKARFTFAGINGDVHWTRQAGKIQSAFIWDSAAMYGIGLGKAKFAFDSANGILNLSQAVNIQALEGIIRVDHFRWQPPNADLGTRFELGMSMDKLDMASLSQRLGWPAFTGSISGKIPRARYQDNVLNLDGGLQMSVFSGE
;
A
#
# COMPACT_ATOMS: atom_id res chain seq x y z
N PRO A 1 1.25 -19.83 7.32
CA PRO A 1 0.71 -18.49 7.21
C PRO A 1 1.87 -17.54 7.44
N ALA A 2 2.17 -16.71 6.45
CA ALA A 2 3.16 -15.67 6.63
C ALA A 2 2.61 -14.73 7.70
N GLY A 3 3.01 -14.94 8.95
CA GLY A 3 2.38 -14.33 10.06
C GLY A 3 2.89 -12.92 10.26
N PHE A 4 1.98 -12.01 10.42
CA PHE A 4 2.19 -10.87 11.28
C PHE A 4 1.68 -11.27 12.67
N PRO A 5 2.47 -11.95 13.51
CA PRO A 5 2.02 -12.48 14.80
C PRO A 5 1.60 -11.37 15.77
N ASP A 6 2.02 -10.15 15.45
CA ASP A 6 1.78 -8.95 16.27
C ASP A 6 0.59 -8.12 15.75
N LEU A 7 -0.21 -8.62 14.80
CA LEU A 7 -1.32 -7.90 14.21
C LEU A 7 -2.61 -8.07 15.04
N ILE A 8 -3.16 -6.96 15.50
CA ILE A 8 -4.45 -6.88 16.17
C ILE A 8 -5.48 -6.32 15.19
N LEU A 9 -6.55 -7.05 14.97
CA LEU A 9 -7.65 -6.66 14.09
C LEU A 9 -8.92 -6.44 14.90
N SER A 10 -9.68 -5.40 14.57
CA SER A 10 -11.04 -5.17 15.05
C SER A 10 -11.91 -4.63 13.93
N GLY A 11 -13.23 -4.90 13.99
CA GLY A 11 -14.16 -4.60 12.90
C GLY A 11 -14.50 -5.85 12.09
N GLY A 12 -15.04 -5.67 10.89
CA GLY A 12 -15.53 -6.73 10.03
C GLY A 12 -14.60 -6.98 8.84
N ALA A 13 -14.28 -8.24 8.58
CA ALA A 13 -13.66 -8.67 7.33
C ALA A 13 -14.22 -10.01 6.90
N SER A 14 -14.54 -10.16 5.62
CA SER A 14 -14.95 -11.43 5.03
C SER A 14 -14.21 -11.67 3.71
N ALA A 15 -13.91 -12.93 3.43
CA ALA A 15 -13.30 -13.33 2.19
C ALA A 15 -14.08 -14.47 1.54
N ALA A 16 -14.34 -14.34 0.25
CA ALA A 16 -14.92 -15.39 -0.59
C ALA A 16 -13.91 -15.81 -1.66
N LEU A 17 -13.72 -17.11 -1.79
CA LEU A 17 -12.77 -17.72 -2.71
C LEU A 17 -13.53 -18.62 -3.69
N ASN A 18 -13.24 -18.50 -4.97
CA ASN A 18 -13.68 -19.45 -5.99
C ASN A 18 -12.47 -20.19 -6.53
N LEU A 19 -12.48 -21.51 -6.40
CA LEU A 19 -11.42 -22.39 -6.87
C LEU A 19 -11.96 -23.29 -7.99
N ARG A 20 -11.19 -23.42 -9.07
CA ARG A 20 -11.43 -24.42 -10.12
C ARG A 20 -10.14 -25.21 -10.34
N ASP A 21 -10.24 -26.52 -10.30
CA ASP A 21 -9.09 -27.44 -10.48
C ASP A 21 -7.91 -27.09 -9.53
N ARG A 22 -8.23 -26.79 -8.26
CA ARG A 22 -7.28 -26.33 -7.22
C ARG A 22 -6.57 -25.01 -7.55
N LYS A 23 -7.03 -24.28 -8.54
CA LYS A 23 -6.50 -22.94 -8.90
C LYS A 23 -7.47 -21.87 -8.46
N LEU A 24 -6.92 -20.77 -7.91
CA LEU A 24 -7.72 -19.61 -7.54
C LEU A 24 -8.24 -18.93 -8.81
N GLU A 25 -9.56 -18.82 -8.95
CA GLU A 25 -10.23 -18.14 -10.05
C GLU A 25 -10.72 -16.75 -9.67
N GLN A 26 -11.21 -16.61 -8.46
CA GLN A 26 -11.69 -15.33 -7.94
C GLN A 26 -11.41 -15.25 -6.43
N LEU A 27 -11.09 -14.04 -5.99
CA LEU A 27 -10.99 -13.66 -4.58
C LEU A 27 -11.79 -12.37 -4.38
N ARG A 28 -12.69 -12.37 -3.43
CA ARG A 28 -13.38 -11.17 -2.97
C ARG A 28 -13.10 -10.96 -1.49
N VAL A 29 -12.66 -9.77 -1.13
CA VAL A 29 -12.42 -9.37 0.27
C VAL A 29 -13.28 -8.15 0.56
N LYS A 30 -14.25 -8.32 1.45
CA LYS A 30 -15.08 -7.22 1.94
C LYS A 30 -14.58 -6.79 3.31
N LEU A 31 -14.42 -5.48 3.49
CA LEU A 31 -13.92 -4.82 4.69
C LEU A 31 -15.02 -3.89 5.21
N ASP A 32 -15.28 -3.96 6.51
CA ASP A 32 -16.32 -3.17 7.18
C ASP A 32 -15.75 -2.61 8.48
N SER A 33 -15.43 -1.32 8.46
CA SER A 33 -14.87 -0.58 9.60
C SER A 33 -13.68 -1.31 10.25
N LEU A 34 -12.85 -1.97 9.41
CA LEU A 34 -11.72 -2.75 9.88
C LEU A 34 -10.62 -1.83 10.39
N ASN A 35 -10.13 -2.11 11.59
CA ASN A 35 -8.93 -1.50 12.12
C ASN A 35 -7.84 -2.56 12.22
N ALA A 36 -6.62 -2.18 11.88
CA ALA A 36 -5.45 -3.05 11.92
C ALA A 36 -4.32 -2.33 12.65
N ILE A 37 -3.85 -2.90 13.74
CA ILE A 37 -2.80 -2.33 14.59
C ILE A 37 -1.70 -3.36 14.73
N ASP A 38 -0.48 -2.98 14.39
CA ASP A 38 0.69 -3.77 14.71
C ASP A 38 1.15 -3.47 16.14
N SER A 39 1.25 -4.48 16.98
CA SER A 39 1.63 -4.31 18.41
C SER A 39 3.03 -3.74 18.60
N LYS A 40 3.90 -3.83 17.58
CA LYS A 40 5.22 -3.20 17.54
C LYS A 40 5.19 -1.78 16.98
N ALA A 41 4.01 -1.20 16.81
CA ALA A 41 3.80 0.17 16.33
C ALA A 41 4.44 0.47 14.96
N ARG A 42 4.69 -0.54 14.13
CA ARG A 42 5.20 -0.32 12.76
C ARG A 42 4.16 0.30 11.87
N PHE A 43 2.88 -0.09 12.03
CA PHE A 43 1.77 0.50 11.30
C PHE A 43 0.45 0.42 12.08
N THR A 44 -0.43 1.35 11.78
CA THR A 44 -1.84 1.33 12.19
C THR A 44 -2.71 1.76 11.02
N PHE A 45 -3.89 1.17 10.90
CA PHE A 45 -4.93 1.58 9.96
C PHE A 45 -6.26 1.63 10.70
N ALA A 46 -7.04 2.67 10.47
CA ALA A 46 -8.34 2.86 11.09
C ALA A 46 -9.42 3.11 10.02
N GLY A 47 -10.59 2.51 10.26
CA GLY A 47 -11.75 2.71 9.42
C GLY A 47 -11.59 2.21 7.99
N ILE A 48 -10.96 1.03 7.80
CA ILE A 48 -10.84 0.44 6.47
C ILE A 48 -12.20 -0.08 6.04
N ASN A 49 -12.71 0.45 4.94
CA ASN A 49 -13.98 0.04 4.33
C ASN A 49 -13.77 -0.23 2.85
N GLY A 50 -14.44 -1.24 2.32
CA GLY A 50 -14.39 -1.50 0.89
C GLY A 50 -14.67 -2.92 0.49
N ASP A 51 -14.54 -3.15 -0.81
CA ASP A 51 -14.76 -4.46 -1.43
C ASP A 51 -13.73 -4.60 -2.56
N VAL A 52 -12.77 -5.48 -2.36
CA VAL A 52 -11.66 -5.73 -3.30
C VAL A 52 -11.86 -7.06 -3.98
N HIS A 53 -11.89 -7.04 -5.30
CA HIS A 53 -12.08 -8.22 -6.14
C HIS A 53 -10.84 -8.48 -6.98
N TRP A 54 -10.40 -9.70 -6.95
CA TRP A 54 -9.41 -10.21 -7.89
C TRP A 54 -10.04 -11.33 -8.73
N THR A 55 -9.77 -11.34 -10.03
CA THR A 55 -10.26 -12.36 -10.95
C THR A 55 -9.23 -12.79 -11.97
N ARG A 56 -9.22 -14.09 -12.29
CA ARG A 56 -8.46 -14.65 -13.40
C ARG A 56 -9.15 -14.46 -14.75
N GLN A 57 -10.44 -14.16 -14.76
CA GLN A 57 -11.23 -13.98 -15.98
C GLN A 57 -10.79 -12.71 -16.73
N ALA A 58 -11.03 -12.70 -18.06
CA ALA A 58 -10.70 -11.56 -18.92
C ALA A 58 -11.60 -10.33 -18.68
N GLY A 59 -12.81 -10.53 -18.15
CA GLY A 59 -13.74 -9.45 -17.83
C GLY A 59 -13.18 -8.57 -16.72
N LYS A 60 -13.11 -7.26 -16.97
CA LYS A 60 -12.63 -6.27 -16.01
C LYS A 60 -13.62 -6.09 -14.86
N ILE A 61 -13.15 -6.25 -13.64
CA ILE A 61 -13.93 -5.99 -12.40
C ILE A 61 -13.28 -4.81 -11.69
N GLN A 62 -14.11 -3.80 -11.37
CA GLN A 62 -13.69 -2.65 -10.57
C GLN A 62 -13.95 -2.89 -9.10
N SER A 63 -13.05 -2.42 -8.26
CA SER A 63 -13.14 -2.52 -6.81
C SER A 63 -12.42 -1.37 -6.12
N ALA A 64 -12.70 -1.15 -4.85
CA ALA A 64 -12.04 -0.10 -4.10
C ALA A 64 -12.04 -0.40 -2.60
N PHE A 65 -11.07 0.19 -1.90
CA PHE A 65 -11.13 0.38 -0.46
C PHE A 65 -10.69 1.79 -0.07
N ILE A 66 -11.07 2.18 1.12
CA ILE A 66 -10.72 3.47 1.74
C ILE A 66 -10.30 3.21 3.18
N TRP A 67 -9.39 3.98 3.71
CA TRP A 67 -9.19 4.13 5.14
C TRP A 67 -9.43 5.57 5.59
N ASP A 68 -9.82 5.76 6.84
CA ASP A 68 -10.04 7.10 7.40
C ASP A 68 -8.74 7.72 7.89
N SER A 69 -7.87 6.94 8.48
CA SER A 69 -6.51 7.33 8.86
C SER A 69 -5.59 6.11 8.92
N ALA A 70 -4.30 6.38 8.78
CA ALA A 70 -3.27 5.38 8.98
C ALA A 70 -2.03 6.01 9.61
N ALA A 71 -1.13 5.20 10.13
CA ALA A 71 0.21 5.63 10.49
C ALA A 71 1.22 4.52 10.16
N MET A 72 2.43 4.92 9.83
CA MET A 72 3.55 4.01 9.57
C MET A 72 4.80 4.54 10.26
N TYR A 73 5.36 3.74 11.18
CA TYR A 73 6.49 4.15 12.03
C TYR A 73 6.25 5.50 12.74
N GLY A 74 5.02 5.73 13.23
CA GLY A 74 4.63 6.98 13.88
C GLY A 74 4.31 8.14 12.94
N ILE A 75 4.53 7.99 11.63
CA ILE A 75 4.18 8.99 10.63
C ILE A 75 2.70 8.86 10.29
N GLY A 76 1.91 9.87 10.63
CA GLY A 76 0.48 9.92 10.30
C GLY A 76 0.25 10.05 8.80
N LEU A 77 -0.68 9.27 8.29
CA LEU A 77 -1.14 9.26 6.92
C LEU A 77 -2.61 9.66 6.89
N GLY A 78 -2.94 10.63 6.07
CA GLY A 78 -4.32 11.08 5.89
C GLY A 78 -5.21 10.03 5.25
N LYS A 79 -6.51 10.34 5.20
CA LYS A 79 -7.52 9.54 4.51
C LYS A 79 -7.11 9.29 3.05
N ALA A 80 -7.28 8.04 2.59
CA ALA A 80 -7.00 7.69 1.21
C ALA A 80 -7.98 6.64 0.67
N LYS A 81 -8.28 6.74 -0.62
CA LYS A 81 -9.12 5.79 -1.36
C LYS A 81 -8.31 5.18 -2.49
N PHE A 82 -8.30 3.86 -2.53
CA PHE A 82 -7.64 3.07 -3.57
C PHE A 82 -8.71 2.40 -4.43
N ALA A 83 -8.68 2.69 -5.71
CA ALA A 83 -9.54 2.04 -6.70
C ALA A 83 -8.69 1.11 -7.55
N PHE A 84 -9.22 -0.07 -7.85
CA PHE A 84 -8.53 -1.13 -8.58
C PHE A 84 -9.35 -1.65 -9.74
N ASP A 85 -8.64 -2.11 -10.75
CA ASP A 85 -9.14 -2.93 -11.84
C ASP A 85 -8.52 -4.32 -11.75
N SER A 86 -9.35 -5.35 -11.81
CA SER A 86 -8.87 -6.72 -11.84
C SER A 86 -9.33 -7.42 -13.10
N ALA A 87 -8.40 -8.03 -13.84
CA ALA A 87 -8.64 -8.88 -14.99
C ALA A 87 -7.41 -9.76 -15.26
N ASN A 88 -7.61 -10.93 -15.88
CA ASN A 88 -6.53 -11.83 -16.31
C ASN A 88 -5.53 -12.19 -15.18
N GLY A 89 -6.02 -12.30 -13.97
CA GLY A 89 -5.18 -12.65 -12.81
C GLY A 89 -4.34 -11.51 -12.24
N ILE A 90 -4.59 -10.28 -12.63
CA ILE A 90 -3.84 -9.10 -12.21
C ILE A 90 -4.78 -8.10 -11.55
N LEU A 91 -4.37 -7.56 -10.41
CA LEU A 91 -5.00 -6.41 -9.76
C LEU A 91 -4.12 -5.19 -10.01
N ASN A 92 -4.68 -4.17 -10.63
CA ASN A 92 -3.99 -2.91 -10.90
C ASN A 92 -4.67 -1.74 -10.19
N LEU A 93 -3.89 -0.80 -9.68
CA LEU A 93 -4.41 0.49 -9.26
C LEU A 93 -4.98 1.23 -10.48
N SER A 94 -6.24 1.65 -10.41
CA SER A 94 -6.93 2.28 -11.56
C SER A 94 -6.50 3.72 -11.79
N GLN A 95 -6.09 4.39 -10.72
CA GLN A 95 -5.62 5.79 -10.75
C GLN A 95 -4.66 6.06 -9.60
N ALA A 96 -3.75 7.01 -9.79
CA ALA A 96 -2.83 7.40 -8.74
C ALA A 96 -3.56 7.95 -7.51
N VAL A 97 -3.01 7.69 -6.31
CA VAL A 97 -3.58 8.08 -5.02
C VAL A 97 -2.64 9.03 -4.31
N ASN A 98 -3.17 10.18 -3.89
CA ASN A 98 -2.45 11.12 -3.05
C ASN A 98 -2.82 10.88 -1.58
N ILE A 99 -1.82 10.82 -0.72
CA ILE A 99 -1.93 10.62 0.72
C ILE A 99 -1.21 11.76 1.40
N GLN A 100 -1.91 12.51 2.24
CA GLN A 100 -1.26 13.56 3.05
C GLN A 100 -0.39 12.92 4.13
N ALA A 101 0.83 13.42 4.28
CA ALA A 101 1.79 13.00 5.28
C ALA A 101 2.80 14.12 5.55
N LEU A 102 3.15 14.38 6.81
CA LEU A 102 4.21 15.34 7.18
C LEU A 102 4.10 16.68 6.43
N GLU A 103 2.89 17.27 6.40
CA GLU A 103 2.58 18.54 5.71
C GLU A 103 2.78 18.51 4.18
N GLY A 104 3.21 17.41 3.62
CA GLY A 104 3.37 17.16 2.19
C GLY A 104 2.48 16.04 1.68
N ILE A 105 2.85 15.48 0.55
CA ILE A 105 2.07 14.45 -0.15
C ILE A 105 2.95 13.24 -0.48
N ILE A 106 2.45 12.06 -0.14
CA ILE A 106 2.93 10.80 -0.70
C ILE A 106 1.94 10.42 -1.81
N ARG A 107 2.44 10.19 -3.02
CA ARG A 107 1.64 9.77 -4.16
C ARG A 107 2.01 8.34 -4.55
N VAL A 108 1.03 7.46 -4.56
CA VAL A 108 1.15 6.12 -5.16
C VAL A 108 0.78 6.26 -6.64
N ASP A 109 1.77 6.18 -7.52
CA ASP A 109 1.60 6.40 -8.96
C ASP A 109 0.99 5.18 -9.65
N HIS A 110 1.45 3.99 -9.28
CA HIS A 110 0.89 2.73 -9.73
C HIS A 110 1.13 1.62 -8.72
N PHE A 111 0.26 0.64 -8.74
CA PHE A 111 0.41 -0.62 -8.02
C PHE A 111 -0.15 -1.75 -8.89
N ARG A 112 0.58 -2.84 -8.97
CA ARG A 112 0.18 -4.06 -9.66
C ARG A 112 0.47 -5.25 -8.77
N TRP A 113 -0.48 -6.13 -8.63
CA TRP A 113 -0.34 -7.34 -7.84
C TRP A 113 -0.86 -8.56 -8.59
N GLN A 114 -0.11 -9.64 -8.50
CA GLN A 114 -0.46 -10.94 -9.03
C GLN A 114 -0.23 -11.98 -7.93
N PRO A 115 -1.27 -12.67 -7.48
CA PRO A 115 -1.13 -13.73 -6.49
C PRO A 115 -0.30 -14.89 -7.03
N PRO A 116 0.25 -15.73 -6.13
CA PRO A 116 1.00 -16.90 -6.53
C PRO A 116 0.11 -17.87 -7.32
N ASN A 117 0.71 -18.57 -8.25
CA ASN A 117 0.12 -19.69 -8.96
C ASN A 117 1.07 -20.91 -8.91
N ALA A 118 0.71 -22.02 -9.57
CA ALA A 118 1.50 -23.27 -9.52
C ALA A 118 2.96 -23.09 -9.95
N ASP A 119 3.22 -22.13 -10.86
CA ASP A 119 4.54 -21.97 -11.50
C ASP A 119 5.28 -20.72 -11.01
N LEU A 120 4.59 -19.77 -10.39
CA LEU A 120 5.12 -18.46 -10.07
C LEU A 120 4.70 -18.03 -8.66
N GLY A 121 5.64 -17.50 -7.89
CA GLY A 121 5.38 -16.87 -6.60
C GLY A 121 4.57 -15.57 -6.72
N THR A 122 4.28 -14.96 -5.58
CA THR A 122 3.64 -13.64 -5.53
C THR A 122 4.51 -12.61 -6.23
N ARG A 123 3.87 -11.78 -7.05
CA ARG A 123 4.52 -10.63 -7.70
C ARG A 123 3.78 -9.36 -7.37
N PHE A 124 4.51 -8.33 -7.03
CA PHE A 124 3.95 -6.98 -6.98
C PHE A 124 4.91 -5.96 -7.57
N GLU A 125 4.34 -4.88 -8.06
CA GLU A 125 5.06 -3.71 -8.57
C GLU A 125 4.41 -2.46 -7.99
N LEU A 126 5.23 -1.53 -7.51
CA LEU A 126 4.81 -0.29 -6.88
C LEU A 126 5.66 0.86 -7.40
N GLY A 127 5.02 1.94 -7.80
CA GLY A 127 5.66 3.23 -8.03
C GLY A 127 5.09 4.28 -7.11
N MET A 128 5.95 5.10 -6.53
CA MET A 128 5.54 6.17 -5.63
C MET A 128 6.46 7.38 -5.71
N SER A 129 5.92 8.52 -5.34
CA SER A 129 6.65 9.78 -5.20
C SER A 129 6.27 10.47 -3.88
N MET A 130 7.17 11.30 -3.41
CA MET A 130 7.00 12.13 -2.21
C MET A 130 7.24 13.57 -2.61
N ASP A 131 6.39 14.48 -2.17
CA ASP A 131 6.55 15.91 -2.44
C ASP A 131 6.43 16.71 -1.15
N LYS A 132 7.47 17.51 -0.90
CA LYS A 132 7.55 18.50 0.19
C LYS A 132 7.20 17.95 1.57
N LEU A 133 7.64 16.73 1.90
CA LEU A 133 7.49 16.21 3.25
C LEU A 133 8.35 17.02 4.23
N ASP A 134 7.77 17.49 5.33
CA ASP A 134 8.47 18.30 6.33
C ASP A 134 9.54 17.48 7.07
N MET A 135 10.79 17.96 6.99
CA MET A 135 11.94 17.29 7.60
C MET A 135 11.97 17.44 9.13
N ALA A 136 11.44 18.54 9.68
CA ALA A 136 11.40 18.72 11.12
C ALA A 136 10.46 17.69 11.75
N SER A 137 9.26 17.53 11.19
CA SER A 137 8.30 16.53 11.61
C SER A 137 8.83 15.10 11.41
N LEU A 138 9.51 14.83 10.30
CA LEU A 138 10.09 13.52 10.01
C LEU A 138 11.19 13.16 11.02
N SER A 139 12.17 14.05 11.24
CA SER A 139 13.27 13.81 12.16
C SER A 139 12.79 13.64 13.61
N GLN A 140 11.82 14.43 14.04
CA GLN A 140 11.21 14.28 15.36
C GLN A 140 10.55 12.88 15.51
N ARG A 141 9.81 12.41 14.51
CA ARG A 141 9.12 11.10 14.55
C ARG A 141 10.09 9.93 14.56
N LEU A 142 11.20 10.05 13.86
CA LEU A 142 12.21 9.00 13.76
C LEU A 142 13.28 9.07 14.87
N GLY A 143 13.22 10.07 15.76
CA GLY A 143 14.22 10.29 16.80
C GLY A 143 15.60 10.69 16.24
N TRP A 144 15.62 11.30 15.07
CA TRP A 144 16.85 11.80 14.44
C TRP A 144 17.21 13.19 14.98
N PRO A 145 18.47 13.65 14.77
CA PRO A 145 18.81 15.05 14.99
C PRO A 145 17.84 15.98 14.25
N ALA A 146 17.56 17.15 14.82
CA ALA A 146 16.64 18.10 14.22
C ALA A 146 17.17 18.58 12.86
N PHE A 147 16.38 18.35 11.82
CA PHE A 147 16.58 18.86 10.46
C PHE A 147 15.44 19.79 10.12
N THR A 148 15.71 20.83 9.33
CA THR A 148 14.72 21.74 8.77
C THR A 148 14.70 21.63 7.26
N GLY A 149 13.59 22.07 6.65
CA GLY A 149 13.39 22.02 5.21
C GLY A 149 12.42 20.92 4.79
N SER A 150 12.44 20.57 3.54
CA SER A 150 11.53 19.54 2.98
C SER A 150 12.28 18.49 2.16
N ILE A 151 11.71 17.29 2.11
CA ILE A 151 12.21 16.20 1.28
C ILE A 151 11.20 15.88 0.18
N SER A 152 11.70 15.74 -1.04
CA SER A 152 10.97 15.21 -2.18
C SER A 152 11.76 14.07 -2.81
N GLY A 153 11.07 13.07 -3.33
CA GLY A 153 11.74 11.91 -3.91
C GLY A 153 10.80 11.07 -4.77
N LYS A 154 11.37 10.18 -5.54
CA LYS A 154 10.61 9.28 -6.40
C LYS A 154 11.23 7.89 -6.41
N ILE A 155 10.40 6.87 -6.24
CA ILE A 155 10.69 5.46 -6.50
C ILE A 155 9.86 5.10 -7.74
N PRO A 156 10.45 5.17 -8.94
CA PRO A 156 9.70 4.96 -10.18
C PRO A 156 9.09 3.57 -10.25
N ARG A 157 9.85 2.57 -9.79
CA ARG A 157 9.41 1.19 -9.77
C ARG A 157 10.15 0.38 -8.70
N ALA A 158 9.40 -0.17 -7.77
CA ALA A 158 9.83 -1.24 -6.88
C ALA A 158 9.12 -2.52 -7.32
N ARG A 159 9.86 -3.57 -7.65
CA ARG A 159 9.33 -4.85 -8.09
C ARG A 159 9.74 -5.94 -7.11
N TYR A 160 8.77 -6.68 -6.62
CA TYR A 160 8.99 -7.89 -5.83
C TYR A 160 8.58 -9.12 -6.63
N GLN A 161 9.52 -10.03 -6.79
CA GLN A 161 9.33 -11.30 -7.46
C GLN A 161 10.33 -12.32 -6.92
N ASP A 162 9.89 -13.56 -6.71
CA ASP A 162 10.74 -14.68 -6.29
C ASP A 162 11.55 -14.38 -5.02
N ASN A 163 10.90 -13.73 -4.03
CA ASN A 163 11.50 -13.26 -2.77
C ASN A 163 12.61 -12.21 -2.91
N VAL A 164 12.75 -11.61 -4.08
CA VAL A 164 13.72 -10.53 -4.36
C VAL A 164 12.98 -9.22 -4.61
N LEU A 165 13.41 -8.17 -3.92
CA LEU A 165 12.97 -6.79 -4.16
C LEU A 165 14.00 -6.10 -5.06
N ASN A 166 13.56 -5.69 -6.24
CA ASN A 166 14.34 -4.90 -7.18
C ASN A 166 13.80 -3.47 -7.22
N LEU A 167 14.70 -2.49 -7.15
CA LEU A 167 14.37 -1.07 -7.33
C LEU A 167 14.91 -0.62 -8.69
N ASP A 168 14.01 -0.47 -9.66
CA ASP A 168 14.38 0.01 -10.99
C ASP A 168 14.26 1.54 -11.03
N GLY A 169 15.27 2.22 -11.55
CA GLY A 169 15.27 3.65 -11.82
C GLY A 169 15.86 4.55 -10.74
N GLY A 170 16.26 4.02 -9.62
CA GLY A 170 16.93 4.76 -8.55
C GLY A 170 16.01 5.67 -7.73
N LEU A 171 16.47 6.04 -6.55
CA LEU A 171 15.83 7.00 -5.65
C LEU A 171 16.45 8.38 -5.93
N GLN A 172 15.63 9.33 -6.39
CA GLN A 172 16.03 10.74 -6.45
C GLN A 172 15.49 11.43 -5.20
N MET A 173 16.39 12.00 -4.42
CA MET A 173 16.03 12.80 -3.23
C MET A 173 16.60 14.20 -3.39
N SER A 174 15.74 15.20 -3.18
CA SER A 174 16.15 16.60 -3.10
C SER A 174 15.79 17.11 -1.72
N VAL A 175 16.79 17.51 -0.96
CA VAL A 175 16.61 18.13 0.37
C VAL A 175 16.82 19.63 0.20
N PHE A 176 15.81 20.40 0.48
CA PHE A 176 15.88 21.85 0.47
C PHE A 176 15.92 22.31 1.93
N SER A 177 17.07 22.80 2.38
CA SER A 177 17.16 23.53 3.64
C SER A 177 16.63 24.95 3.40
N GLY A 178 15.53 25.30 4.06
CA GLY A 178 15.16 26.70 4.19
C GLY A 178 15.86 27.28 5.42
N GLU A 179 16.33 28.51 5.34
CA GLU A 179 16.73 29.27 6.49
C GLU A 179 15.51 29.61 7.37
#